data_2da1ceccbd90f1901dbfb3a765dfc43a
#
_entry.id   2da1ceccbd90f1901dbfb3a765dfc43a
#
_cell.length_a   1.000
_cell.length_b   1.000
_cell.length_c   1.000
_cell.angle_alpha   90.00
_cell.angle_beta   90.00
_cell.angle_gamma   90.00
#
_symmetry.space_group_name_H-M   'P 1'
#
loop_
_entity.id
_entity.type
_entity.pdbx_description
1 polymer ?
#
loop_
_entity_poly.entity_id
_entity_poly.type
_entity_poly.pdbx_seq_one_letter_code
_entity_poly.pdbx_strand_id
1 'polypeptide(L)'
;MKKLSKYFIVVMLIFLTTNFSLNAFAESVNHGDTSNNQIEQNATVNINTASVEELARNLNGIGLNKAKKIVEYRDQFGPFVTIEQLKEVSGIGQSIFDKNVGKISL
;
A
#
# COMPACT_ATOMS: atom_id res chain seq x y z
N MET A 1 53.29 -26.48 13.54
CA MET A 1 51.90 -26.84 13.73
C MET A 1 51.12 -25.89 14.62
N LYS A 2 51.77 -25.09 15.46
CA LYS A 2 51.06 -24.12 16.32
C LYS A 2 50.58 -22.84 15.60
N LYS A 3 51.08 -22.54 14.40
CA LYS A 3 50.73 -21.35 13.63
C LYS A 3 49.44 -21.50 12.82
N LEU A 4 49.03 -22.72 12.50
CA LEU A 4 47.78 -22.98 11.74
C LEU A 4 46.51 -22.88 12.59
N SER A 5 46.64 -23.08 13.90
CA SER A 5 45.52 -23.00 14.82
C SER A 5 44.99 -21.58 15.00
N LYS A 6 45.85 -20.57 14.94
CA LYS A 6 45.45 -19.17 15.06
C LYS A 6 44.66 -18.65 13.84
N TYR A 7 45.05 -19.10 12.66
CA TYR A 7 44.34 -18.72 11.45
C TYR A 7 42.97 -19.42 11.31
N PHE A 8 42.90 -20.62 11.86
CA PHE A 8 41.63 -21.37 11.86
C PHE A 8 40.54 -20.70 12.72
N ILE A 9 40.94 -20.14 13.86
CA ILE A 9 40.03 -19.43 14.77
C ILE A 9 39.60 -18.09 14.15
N VAL A 10 40.50 -17.40 13.48
CA VAL A 10 40.18 -16.12 12.83
C VAL A 10 39.26 -16.33 11.63
N VAL A 11 39.46 -17.38 10.86
CA VAL A 11 38.57 -17.73 9.74
C VAL A 11 37.20 -18.17 10.25
N MET A 12 37.12 -18.86 11.38
CA MET A 12 35.86 -19.27 11.98
C MET A 12 35.06 -18.07 12.55
N LEU A 13 35.75 -17.08 13.10
CA LEU A 13 35.13 -15.84 13.59
C LEU A 13 34.57 -14.97 12.47
N ILE A 14 35.20 -14.99 11.30
CA ILE A 14 34.70 -14.24 10.14
C ILE A 14 33.47 -14.90 9.53
N PHE A 15 33.35 -16.22 9.62
CA PHE A 15 32.19 -16.97 9.13
C PHE A 15 30.92 -16.78 9.97
N LEU A 16 31.11 -16.48 11.27
CA LEU A 16 29.98 -16.25 12.18
C LEU A 16 29.31 -14.88 12.03
N THR A 17 29.97 -13.92 11.42
CA THR A 17 29.43 -12.56 11.28
C THR A 17 28.60 -12.32 10.02
N THR A 18 28.72 -13.21 9.03
CA THR A 18 28.02 -13.03 7.76
C THR A 18 26.59 -13.60 7.74
N ASN A 19 26.26 -14.45 8.70
CA ASN A 19 24.92 -15.04 8.74
C ASN A 19 23.87 -14.18 9.45
N PHE A 20 24.29 -13.14 10.17
CA PHE A 20 23.36 -12.30 10.93
C PHE A 20 22.66 -11.25 10.06
N SER A 21 23.28 -10.87 8.96
CA SER A 21 22.72 -9.80 8.10
C SER A 21 21.57 -10.26 7.23
N LEU A 22 21.48 -11.54 6.91
CA LEU A 22 20.44 -12.06 6.01
C LEU A 22 19.10 -12.29 6.71
N ASN A 23 19.12 -12.58 8.01
CA ASN A 23 17.88 -12.79 8.75
C ASN A 23 17.12 -11.49 9.07
N ALA A 24 17.83 -10.39 9.28
CA ALA A 24 17.21 -9.10 9.52
C ALA A 24 16.49 -8.56 8.30
N PHE A 25 16.96 -8.88 7.10
CA PHE A 25 16.33 -8.45 5.85
C PHE A 25 15.07 -9.26 5.51
N ALA A 26 15.06 -10.55 5.85
CA ALA A 26 13.90 -11.41 5.62
C ALA A 26 12.72 -11.06 6.54
N GLU A 27 12.98 -10.62 7.76
CA GLU A 27 11.92 -10.21 8.69
C GLU A 27 11.24 -8.90 8.29
N SER A 28 11.94 -7.97 7.68
CA SER A 28 11.34 -6.70 7.28
C SER A 28 10.43 -6.83 6.07
N VAL A 29 10.62 -7.84 5.23
CA VAL A 29 9.73 -8.10 4.08
C VAL A 29 8.44 -8.80 4.50
N ASN A 30 8.48 -9.61 5.54
CA ASN A 30 7.31 -10.35 6.00
C ASN A 30 6.34 -9.53 6.87
N HIS A 31 6.77 -8.38 7.35
CA HIS A 31 5.94 -7.55 8.22
C HIS A 31 5.00 -6.61 7.46
N GLY A 32 5.25 -6.41 6.16
CA GLY A 32 4.43 -5.54 5.34
C GLY A 32 3.11 -6.15 4.88
N ASP A 33 3.04 -7.46 4.82
CA ASP A 33 1.92 -8.12 4.14
C ASP A 33 0.82 -8.62 5.07
N THR A 34 1.08 -8.77 6.36
CA THR A 34 0.13 -9.48 7.23
C THR A 34 -0.69 -8.57 8.14
N SER A 35 -0.27 -7.36 8.39
CA SER A 35 -1.00 -6.51 9.33
C SER A 35 -1.98 -5.56 8.69
N ASN A 36 -1.96 -5.42 7.37
CA ASN A 36 -2.84 -4.47 6.69
C ASN A 36 -4.20 -5.03 6.30
N ASN A 37 -4.40 -6.33 6.41
CA ASN A 37 -5.63 -6.94 5.90
C ASN A 37 -6.78 -7.04 6.91
N GLN A 38 -6.55 -6.72 8.18
CA GLN A 38 -7.59 -6.90 9.19
C GLN A 38 -8.18 -5.63 9.78
N ILE A 39 -7.59 -4.48 9.51
CA ILE A 39 -8.05 -3.20 10.11
C ILE A 39 -8.91 -2.38 9.14
N GLU A 40 -8.94 -2.75 7.87
CA GLU A 40 -9.53 -1.92 6.82
C GLU A 40 -11.02 -2.09 6.59
N GLN A 41 -11.71 -2.91 7.36
CA GLN A 41 -13.15 -3.14 7.11
C GLN A 41 -14.04 -1.94 7.43
N ASN A 42 -13.52 -0.93 8.13
CA ASN A 42 -14.26 0.27 8.47
C ASN A 42 -13.51 1.57 8.14
N ALA A 43 -12.40 1.49 7.44
CA ALA A 43 -11.62 2.68 7.08
C ALA A 43 -12.24 3.40 5.88
N THR A 44 -12.32 4.71 5.96
CA THR A 44 -12.67 5.54 4.81
C THR A 44 -11.54 5.57 3.80
N VAL A 45 -11.89 5.72 2.53
CA VAL A 45 -10.92 5.85 1.43
C VAL A 45 -10.73 7.32 1.11
N ASN A 46 -9.50 7.79 1.18
CA ASN A 46 -9.15 9.14 0.79
C ASN A 46 -9.02 9.22 -0.74
N ILE A 47 -9.99 9.87 -1.39
CA ILE A 47 -10.03 9.96 -2.86
C ILE A 47 -8.92 10.82 -3.45
N ASN A 48 -8.27 11.64 -2.65
CA ASN A 48 -7.14 12.46 -3.11
C ASN A 48 -5.81 11.73 -3.08
N THR A 49 -5.66 10.69 -2.27
CA THR A 49 -4.39 9.98 -2.07
C THR A 49 -4.43 8.51 -2.43
N ALA A 50 -5.61 7.91 -2.50
CA ALA A 50 -5.76 6.49 -2.79
C ALA A 50 -5.24 6.12 -4.19
N SER A 51 -4.69 4.92 -4.30
CA SER A 51 -4.29 4.35 -5.59
C SER A 51 -5.51 3.86 -6.39
N VAL A 52 -5.30 3.58 -7.67
CA VAL A 52 -6.34 2.99 -8.53
C VAL A 52 -6.87 1.70 -7.92
N GLU A 53 -5.98 0.85 -7.42
CA GLU A 53 -6.31 -0.44 -6.84
C GLU A 53 -7.10 -0.29 -5.53
N GLU A 54 -6.73 0.66 -4.69
CA GLU A 54 -7.45 0.94 -3.45
C GLU A 54 -8.87 1.46 -3.72
N LEU A 55 -9.01 2.37 -4.66
CA LEU A 55 -10.32 2.88 -5.06
C LEU A 55 -11.20 1.77 -5.61
N ALA A 56 -10.66 0.92 -6.49
CA ALA A 56 -11.40 -0.18 -7.08
C ALA A 56 -11.83 -1.24 -6.06
N ARG A 57 -10.98 -1.48 -5.05
CA ARG A 57 -11.22 -2.51 -4.03
C ARG A 57 -12.20 -2.06 -2.97
N ASN A 58 -12.07 -0.83 -2.51
CA ASN A 58 -12.78 -0.34 -1.33
C ASN A 58 -14.09 0.39 -1.64
N LEU A 59 -14.26 0.86 -2.85
CA LEU A 59 -15.48 1.55 -3.25
C LEU A 59 -16.41 0.62 -4.02
N ASN A 60 -17.68 0.67 -3.66
CA ASN A 60 -18.72 -0.17 -4.27
C ASN A 60 -19.08 0.35 -5.68
N GLY A 61 -19.15 -0.57 -6.63
CA GLY A 61 -19.51 -0.25 -8.01
C GLY A 61 -18.44 0.49 -8.79
N ILE A 62 -17.24 0.63 -8.24
CA ILE A 62 -16.09 1.23 -8.90
C ILE A 62 -15.08 0.15 -9.25
N GLY A 63 -15.01 -0.21 -10.52
CA GLY A 63 -13.98 -1.08 -11.04
C GLY A 63 -12.72 -0.30 -11.40
N LEU A 64 -11.72 -1.00 -11.92
CA LEU A 64 -10.44 -0.39 -12.30
C LEU A 64 -10.60 0.77 -13.28
N ASN A 65 -11.52 0.69 -14.24
CA ASN A 65 -11.71 1.73 -15.24
C ASN A 65 -12.21 3.04 -14.61
N LYS A 66 -13.19 2.95 -13.71
CA LYS A 66 -13.72 4.12 -13.00
C LYS A 66 -12.70 4.66 -11.99
N ALA A 67 -11.96 3.79 -11.33
CA ALA A 67 -10.88 4.17 -10.42
C ALA A 67 -9.79 4.95 -11.16
N LYS A 68 -9.40 4.52 -12.36
CA LYS A 68 -8.48 5.27 -13.22
C LYS A 68 -8.99 6.66 -13.53
N LYS A 69 -10.26 6.79 -13.85
CA LYS A 69 -10.89 8.09 -14.15
C LYS A 69 -10.89 9.02 -12.93
N ILE A 70 -11.04 8.49 -11.74
CA ILE A 70 -10.91 9.29 -10.50
C ILE A 70 -9.50 9.86 -10.37
N VAL A 71 -8.48 9.02 -10.56
CA VAL A 71 -7.08 9.43 -10.50
C VAL A 71 -6.76 10.45 -11.59
N GLU A 72 -7.21 10.22 -12.81
CA GLU A 72 -7.04 11.15 -13.93
C GLU A 72 -7.70 12.50 -13.64
N TYR A 73 -8.89 12.51 -13.08
CA TYR A 73 -9.60 13.73 -12.71
C TYR A 73 -8.80 14.56 -11.70
N ARG A 74 -8.35 13.95 -10.61
CA ARG A 74 -7.57 14.68 -9.60
C ARG A 74 -6.21 15.16 -10.11
N ASP A 75 -5.59 14.42 -11.04
CA ASP A 75 -4.34 14.82 -11.65
C ASP A 75 -4.53 15.98 -12.62
N GLN A 76 -5.65 16.02 -13.30
CA GLN A 76 -5.96 17.03 -14.31
C GLN A 76 -6.54 18.31 -13.72
N PHE A 77 -7.44 18.20 -12.76
CA PHE A 77 -8.19 19.32 -12.17
C PHE A 77 -7.75 19.70 -10.76
N GLY A 78 -6.83 18.95 -10.19
CA GLY A 78 -6.40 19.13 -8.81
C GLY A 78 -7.20 18.28 -7.81
N PRO A 79 -6.81 18.35 -6.53
CA PRO A 79 -7.47 17.57 -5.48
C PRO A 79 -8.97 17.88 -5.39
N PHE A 80 -9.75 16.86 -5.02
CA PHE A 80 -11.15 17.05 -4.70
C PHE A 80 -11.29 17.94 -3.46
N VAL A 81 -12.14 18.95 -3.54
CA VAL A 81 -12.42 19.88 -2.43
C VAL A 81 -13.63 19.40 -1.63
N THR A 82 -14.58 18.76 -2.30
CA THR A 82 -15.75 18.14 -1.68
C THR A 82 -15.92 16.71 -2.18
N ILE A 83 -16.58 15.87 -1.38
CA ILE A 83 -16.87 14.51 -1.83
C ILE A 83 -17.87 14.47 -2.97
N GLU A 84 -18.76 15.46 -3.07
CA GLU A 84 -19.74 15.59 -4.16
C GLU A 84 -19.08 15.75 -5.52
N GLN A 85 -17.88 16.31 -5.58
CA GLN A 85 -17.14 16.43 -6.84
C GLN A 85 -16.84 15.08 -7.49
N LEU A 86 -16.89 13.99 -6.74
CA LEU A 86 -16.72 12.66 -7.30
C LEU A 86 -17.76 12.37 -8.41
N LYS A 87 -18.93 12.98 -8.34
CA LYS A 87 -19.97 12.85 -9.36
C LYS A 87 -19.59 13.48 -10.70
N GLU A 88 -18.61 14.39 -10.71
CA GLU A 88 -18.11 15.02 -11.94
C GLU A 88 -17.20 14.08 -12.74
N VAL A 89 -16.71 13.03 -12.10
CA VAL A 89 -15.89 12.02 -12.77
C VAL A 89 -16.76 11.22 -13.72
N SER A 90 -16.32 11.07 -14.95
CA SER A 90 -17.04 10.31 -15.97
C SER A 90 -17.27 8.86 -15.51
N GLY A 91 -18.51 8.41 -15.59
CA GLY A 91 -18.92 7.07 -15.15
C GLY A 91 -19.35 6.97 -13.69
N ILE A 92 -19.24 8.04 -12.91
CA ILE A 92 -19.72 8.09 -11.52
C ILE A 92 -20.94 8.99 -11.45
N GLY A 93 -22.08 8.37 -11.29
CA GLY A 93 -23.34 9.07 -11.12
C GLY A 93 -23.82 9.11 -9.68
N GLN A 94 -25.02 9.64 -9.46
CA GLN A 94 -25.63 9.76 -8.15
C GLN A 94 -25.75 8.41 -7.44
N SER A 95 -26.13 7.35 -8.16
CA SER A 95 -26.29 6.01 -7.59
C SER A 95 -24.99 5.46 -6.99
N ILE A 96 -23.88 5.60 -7.71
CA ILE A 96 -22.57 5.15 -7.23
C ILE A 96 -22.10 6.02 -6.07
N PHE A 97 -22.31 7.32 -6.15
CA PHE A 97 -21.98 8.24 -5.08
C PHE A 97 -22.72 7.88 -3.78
N ASP A 98 -24.02 7.66 -3.85
CA ASP A 98 -24.85 7.34 -2.69
C ASP A 98 -24.42 6.03 -2.00
N LYS A 99 -23.96 5.05 -2.77
CA LYS A 99 -23.44 3.79 -2.22
C LYS A 99 -22.12 3.96 -1.44
N ASN A 100 -21.38 5.02 -1.70
CA ASN A 100 -20.03 5.20 -1.19
C ASN A 100 -19.85 6.41 -0.27
N VAL A 101 -20.88 7.23 -0.10
CA VAL A 101 -20.78 8.50 0.62
C VAL A 101 -20.22 8.35 2.04
N GLY A 102 -20.53 7.27 2.73
CA GLY A 102 -20.02 6.98 4.07
C GLY A 102 -18.59 6.38 4.10
N LYS A 103 -18.04 6.05 2.95
CA LYS A 103 -16.73 5.41 2.81
C LYS A 103 -15.66 6.33 2.24
N ILE A 104 -16.01 7.54 1.89
CA ILE A 104 -15.14 8.50 1.19
C ILE A 104 -14.68 9.57 2.15
N SER A 105 -13.37 9.89 2.08
CA SER A 105 -12.77 11.04 2.75
C SER A 105 -11.91 11.86 1.78
N LEU A 106 -11.57 13.06 2.19
CA LEU A 106 -10.71 13.98 1.44
C LEU A 106 -9.30 14.03 2.04
#